data_ecaa2e7d85d289cae0b2d10002ddcc07
#
_entry.id   ecaa2e7d85d289cae0b2d10002ddcc07
#
_cell.length_a   1.000
_cell.length_b   1.000
_cell.length_c   1.000
_cell.angle_alpha   90.00
_cell.angle_beta   90.00
_cell.angle_gamma   90.00
#
_symmetry.space_group_name_H-M   'P 1'
#
loop_
_entity.id
_entity.type
_entity.pdbx_description
1 polymer ?
#
loop_
_entity_poly.entity_id
_entity_poly.type
_entity_poly.pdbx_seq_one_letter_code
_entity_poly.pdbx_strand_id
1 'polypeptide(L)'
;AQAVHALDELDARGELIKGRFTDSGETSEKNDIQQWLHKDVFRRIRALSLAKARKAVKPVDPSVYQAFLLNRQGVGPVGGERYEGVDGLMRVIEQLEGVFLNASVWESMVFPARVRDYQPSMLDELISSSDVVWVGSKASGSNAKEAGEIAFYPAGSLLLNQPESAVDKLNDNETLTMPDACLLYTS
;
A
#
# COMPACT_ATOMS: atom_id res chain seq x y z
N ALA A 1 15.43 7.16 -46.55
CA ALA A 1 13.99 7.33 -46.76
C ALA A 1 13.27 5.96 -46.88
N GLN A 2 13.70 5.01 -47.73
CA GLN A 2 13.02 3.72 -47.93
C GLN A 2 12.99 2.85 -46.67
N ALA A 3 14.08 2.76 -45.89
CA ALA A 3 14.15 1.94 -44.71
C ALA A 3 13.17 2.43 -43.58
N VAL A 4 13.04 3.71 -43.45
CA VAL A 4 12.08 4.29 -42.45
C VAL A 4 10.64 3.98 -42.84
N HIS A 5 10.32 4.09 -44.14
CA HIS A 5 8.98 3.79 -44.62
C HIS A 5 8.63 2.29 -44.44
N ALA A 6 9.56 1.38 -44.66
CA ALA A 6 9.35 -0.05 -44.39
C ALA A 6 9.14 -0.34 -42.89
N LEU A 7 9.84 0.36 -42.00
CA LEU A 7 9.65 0.25 -40.57
C LEU A 7 8.27 0.81 -40.12
N ASP A 8 7.83 1.91 -40.71
CA ASP A 8 6.52 2.47 -40.43
C ASP A 8 5.36 1.56 -40.92
N GLU A 9 5.54 0.88 -42.08
CA GLU A 9 4.57 -0.12 -42.53
C GLU A 9 4.48 -1.35 -41.61
N LEU A 10 5.60 -1.82 -41.07
CA LEU A 10 5.64 -2.94 -40.13
C LEU A 10 5.05 -2.53 -38.76
N ASP A 11 5.26 -1.28 -38.34
CA ASP A 11 4.63 -0.71 -37.16
C ASP A 11 3.10 -0.60 -37.32
N ALA A 12 2.65 -0.13 -38.46
CA ALA A 12 1.22 -0.05 -38.78
C ALA A 12 0.53 -1.43 -38.78
N ARG A 13 1.27 -2.50 -39.12
CA ARG A 13 0.80 -3.90 -39.00
C ARG A 13 0.87 -4.43 -37.56
N GLY A 14 1.41 -3.65 -36.63
CA GLY A 14 1.58 -4.06 -35.25
C GLY A 14 2.64 -5.15 -35.04
N GLU A 15 3.60 -5.27 -35.95
CA GLU A 15 4.70 -6.23 -35.86
C GLU A 15 5.90 -5.67 -35.10
N LEU A 16 6.05 -4.35 -35.07
CA LEU A 16 7.12 -3.63 -34.37
C LEU A 16 6.60 -2.86 -33.18
N ILE A 17 7.51 -2.60 -32.28
CA ILE A 17 7.32 -1.72 -31.10
C ILE A 17 8.39 -0.64 -31.17
N LYS A 18 7.97 0.61 -31.08
CA LYS A 18 8.86 1.77 -30.98
C LYS A 18 9.23 2.03 -29.52
N GLY A 19 10.48 2.36 -29.24
CA GLY A 19 10.92 2.69 -27.88
C GLY A 19 12.42 2.89 -27.77
N ARG A 20 12.88 3.00 -26.52
CA ARG A 20 14.31 2.99 -26.17
C ARG A 20 14.58 1.66 -25.48
N PHE A 21 15.33 0.78 -26.12
CA PHE A 21 15.55 -0.58 -25.62
C PHE A 21 16.99 -0.82 -25.17
N THR A 22 17.92 0.05 -25.57
CA THR A 22 19.33 -0.02 -25.15
C THR A 22 19.71 1.22 -24.38
N ASP A 23 20.39 1.01 -23.25
CA ASP A 23 21.08 2.10 -22.56
C ASP A 23 22.32 2.43 -23.37
N SER A 24 22.33 3.59 -24.03
CA SER A 24 23.54 4.13 -24.60
C SER A 24 24.37 4.66 -23.43
N GLY A 25 25.34 3.85 -22.97
CA GLY A 25 26.25 4.21 -21.90
C GLY A 25 26.82 5.61 -22.08
N GLU A 26 27.02 6.28 -20.95
CA GLU A 26 27.65 7.58 -20.66
C GLU A 26 28.39 8.32 -21.79
N THR A 27 27.73 8.68 -22.86
CA THR A 27 28.23 9.68 -23.79
C THR A 27 27.12 10.66 -24.10
N SER A 28 27.30 11.82 -23.52
CA SER A 28 26.51 13.02 -23.66
C SER A 28 26.35 13.45 -25.10
N GLU A 29 25.35 12.94 -25.78
CA GLU A 29 24.62 13.69 -26.80
C GLU A 29 23.24 13.07 -26.85
N LYS A 30 22.23 13.91 -26.54
CA LYS A 30 20.80 13.58 -26.62
C LYS A 30 20.38 13.36 -28.10
N ASN A 31 20.93 12.37 -28.73
CA ASN A 31 20.31 11.82 -29.93
C ASN A 31 19.18 10.92 -29.47
N ASP A 32 18.00 11.45 -29.56
CA ASP A 32 16.73 10.75 -29.34
C ASP A 32 16.51 9.75 -30.49
N ILE A 33 17.42 8.76 -30.57
CA ILE A 33 17.38 7.73 -31.60
C ILE A 33 16.24 6.79 -31.26
N GLN A 34 15.17 6.92 -32.00
CA GLN A 34 14.04 6.00 -31.93
C GLN A 34 14.52 4.61 -32.39
N GLN A 35 14.30 3.61 -31.55
CA GLN A 35 14.64 2.22 -31.81
C GLN A 35 13.37 1.42 -32.13
N TRP A 36 13.55 0.36 -32.90
CA TRP A 36 12.48 -0.52 -33.34
C TRP A 36 12.80 -1.94 -32.91
N LEU A 37 11.79 -2.63 -32.38
CA LEU A 37 11.96 -4.00 -31.94
C LEU A 37 10.76 -4.84 -32.37
N HIS A 38 11.01 -6.02 -32.94
CA HIS A 38 9.94 -6.94 -33.28
C HIS A 38 9.23 -7.42 -32.01
N LYS A 39 7.89 -7.45 -32.03
CA LYS A 39 7.06 -7.77 -30.85
C LYS A 39 7.39 -9.14 -30.23
N ASP A 40 7.71 -10.14 -31.02
CA ASP A 40 8.03 -11.47 -30.52
C ASP A 40 9.41 -11.51 -29.85
N VAL A 41 10.36 -10.74 -30.39
CA VAL A 41 11.68 -10.55 -29.77
C VAL A 41 11.52 -9.84 -28.43
N PHE A 42 10.69 -8.78 -28.37
CA PHE A 42 10.38 -8.08 -27.12
C PHE A 42 9.77 -9.01 -26.08
N ARG A 43 8.77 -9.81 -26.46
CA ARG A 43 8.16 -10.81 -25.57
C ARG A 43 9.18 -11.79 -25.03
N ARG A 44 10.08 -12.27 -25.91
CA ARG A 44 11.13 -13.21 -25.52
C ARG A 44 12.15 -12.58 -24.58
N ILE A 45 12.60 -11.36 -24.84
CA ILE A 45 13.49 -10.61 -23.96
C ILE A 45 12.83 -10.41 -22.57
N ARG A 46 11.58 -9.98 -22.55
CA ARG A 46 10.81 -9.79 -21.30
C ARG A 46 10.67 -11.10 -20.52
N ALA A 47 10.35 -12.19 -21.19
CA ALA A 47 10.25 -13.51 -20.56
C ALA A 47 11.59 -13.97 -19.97
N LEU A 48 12.70 -13.79 -20.70
CA LEU A 48 14.04 -14.12 -20.23
C LEU A 48 14.48 -13.23 -19.06
N SER A 49 14.22 -11.93 -19.11
CA SER A 49 14.50 -11.00 -18.01
C SER A 49 13.74 -11.38 -16.76
N LEU A 50 12.46 -11.72 -16.90
CA LEU A 50 11.63 -12.15 -15.78
C LEU A 50 12.11 -13.49 -15.19
N ALA A 51 12.47 -14.44 -16.06
CA ALA A 51 13.04 -15.72 -15.64
C ALA A 51 14.38 -15.54 -14.91
N LYS A 52 15.23 -14.63 -15.40
CA LYS A 52 16.49 -14.27 -14.73
C LYS A 52 16.24 -13.63 -13.36
N ALA A 53 15.32 -12.69 -13.28
CA ALA A 53 14.96 -12.04 -12.03
C ALA A 53 14.42 -13.06 -11.00
N ARG A 54 13.54 -13.96 -11.42
CA ARG A 54 13.02 -15.04 -10.55
C ARG A 54 14.10 -15.99 -10.06
N LYS A 55 15.08 -16.34 -10.91
CA LYS A 55 16.22 -17.17 -10.51
C LYS A 55 17.21 -16.46 -9.57
N ALA A 56 17.23 -15.13 -9.58
CA ALA A 56 18.07 -14.34 -8.69
C ALA A 56 17.51 -14.28 -7.25
N VAL A 57 16.22 -14.56 -7.07
CA VAL A 57 15.61 -14.64 -5.74
C VAL A 57 16.13 -15.89 -5.03
N LYS A 58 16.84 -15.68 -3.93
CA LYS A 58 17.33 -16.75 -3.06
C LYS A 58 16.47 -16.81 -1.81
N PRO A 59 16.16 -18.02 -1.29
CA PRO A 59 15.55 -18.13 0.02
C PRO A 59 16.47 -17.54 1.08
N VAL A 60 15.91 -16.84 2.04
CA VAL A 60 16.61 -16.29 3.20
C VAL A 60 16.31 -17.14 4.43
N ASP A 61 17.18 -17.06 5.42
CA ASP A 61 16.94 -17.73 6.69
C ASP A 61 15.64 -17.21 7.35
N PRO A 62 14.82 -18.08 7.95
CA PRO A 62 13.58 -17.67 8.61
C PRO A 62 13.76 -16.55 9.63
N SER A 63 14.86 -16.52 10.37
CA SER A 63 15.17 -15.47 11.34
C SER A 63 15.37 -14.11 10.69
N VAL A 64 16.04 -14.08 9.53
CA VAL A 64 16.24 -12.86 8.72
C VAL A 64 14.92 -12.36 8.18
N TYR A 65 14.08 -13.28 7.72
CA TYR A 65 12.74 -12.93 7.24
C TYR A 65 11.85 -12.37 8.37
N GLN A 66 11.90 -13.00 9.54
CA GLN A 66 11.18 -12.52 10.72
C GLN A 66 11.65 -11.11 11.15
N ALA A 67 12.97 -10.89 11.21
CA ALA A 67 13.54 -9.59 11.52
C ALA A 67 13.11 -8.52 10.49
N PHE A 68 13.10 -8.89 9.21
CA PHE A 68 12.59 -8.01 8.15
C PHE A 68 11.11 -7.65 8.35
N LEU A 69 10.26 -8.63 8.71
CA LEU A 69 8.84 -8.37 8.96
C LEU A 69 8.64 -7.43 10.15
N LEU A 70 9.34 -7.67 11.26
CA LEU A 70 9.26 -6.82 12.44
C LEU A 70 9.73 -5.39 12.14
N ASN A 71 10.83 -5.26 11.40
CA ASN A 71 11.34 -3.96 10.98
C ASN A 71 10.34 -3.23 10.06
N ARG A 72 9.78 -3.94 9.07
CA ARG A 72 8.78 -3.38 8.16
C ARG A 72 7.53 -2.90 8.89
N GLN A 73 7.14 -3.58 9.96
CA GLN A 73 5.98 -3.24 10.77
C GLN A 73 6.26 -2.16 11.82
N GLY A 74 7.50 -1.68 11.92
CA GLY A 74 7.90 -0.72 12.94
C GLY A 74 7.83 -1.29 14.36
N VAL A 75 7.79 -2.62 14.49
CA VAL A 75 7.68 -3.32 15.78
C VAL A 75 9.00 -3.98 16.14
N GLY A 76 9.58 -3.61 17.25
CA GLY A 76 10.63 -4.39 17.88
C GLY A 76 12.00 -3.74 17.95
N PRO A 77 12.82 -4.28 18.85
CA PRO A 77 14.18 -3.78 19.13
C PRO A 77 15.21 -4.25 18.11
N VAL A 78 14.88 -5.17 17.21
CA VAL A 78 15.85 -5.79 16.29
C VAL A 78 15.96 -4.91 15.04
N GLY A 79 16.70 -3.79 15.18
CA GLY A 79 17.13 -2.97 14.06
C GLY A 79 16.05 -2.12 13.38
N GLY A 80 14.83 -2.12 13.88
CA GLY A 80 13.76 -1.25 13.44
C GLY A 80 13.69 -0.02 14.33
N GLU A 81 13.92 1.15 13.78
CA GLU A 81 13.56 2.38 14.45
C GLU A 81 12.05 2.44 14.55
N ARG A 82 11.53 2.64 15.77
CA ARG A 82 10.12 3.00 15.93
C ARG A 82 9.88 4.31 15.22
N TYR A 83 8.71 4.45 14.68
CA TYR A 83 8.28 5.74 14.15
C TYR A 83 8.21 6.79 15.28
N GLU A 84 8.33 8.06 14.95
CA GLU A 84 8.32 9.15 15.90
C GLU A 84 7.30 10.22 15.50
N GLY A 85 6.63 10.79 16.51
CA GLY A 85 5.71 11.91 16.35
C GLY A 85 4.43 11.58 15.56
N VAL A 86 3.72 12.63 15.20
CA VAL A 86 2.44 12.56 14.48
C VAL A 86 2.61 11.98 13.07
N ASP A 87 3.69 12.34 12.37
CA ASP A 87 4.01 11.77 11.05
C ASP A 87 4.28 10.27 11.14
N GLY A 88 4.93 9.83 12.23
CA GLY A 88 5.15 8.43 12.50
C GLY A 88 3.84 7.67 12.74
N LEU A 89 2.91 8.27 13.47
CA LEU A 89 1.58 7.70 13.69
C LEU A 89 0.79 7.61 12.38
N MET A 90 0.87 8.65 11.53
CA MET A 90 0.24 8.63 10.21
C MET A 90 0.71 7.46 9.36
N ARG A 91 2.02 7.16 9.35
CA ARG A 91 2.57 5.99 8.64
C ARG A 91 2.04 4.66 9.18
N VAL A 92 1.83 4.56 10.50
CA VAL A 92 1.22 3.36 11.09
C VAL A 92 -0.22 3.19 10.62
N ILE A 93 -0.97 4.27 10.55
CA ILE A 93 -2.36 4.26 10.07
C ILE A 93 -2.41 3.88 8.59
N GLU A 94 -1.56 4.46 7.75
CA GLU A 94 -1.43 4.07 6.34
C GLU A 94 -1.10 2.58 6.16
N GLN A 95 -0.25 2.05 7.02
CA GLN A 95 0.19 0.65 6.96
C GLN A 95 -0.89 -0.34 7.39
N LEU A 96 -1.73 0.07 8.34
CA LEU A 96 -2.78 -0.77 8.94
C LEU A 96 -4.18 -0.34 8.49
N GLU A 97 -4.26 0.38 7.40
CA GLU A 97 -5.49 0.88 6.83
C GLU A 97 -6.52 -0.25 6.62
N GLY A 98 -7.74 -0.03 7.13
CA GLY A 98 -8.83 -0.99 7.01
C GLY A 98 -8.75 -2.20 7.93
N VAL A 99 -7.80 -2.25 8.84
CA VAL A 99 -7.72 -3.30 9.86
C VAL A 99 -8.69 -2.97 11.00
N PHE A 100 -9.71 -3.78 11.20
CA PHE A 100 -10.67 -3.63 12.29
C PHE A 100 -10.16 -4.27 13.57
N LEU A 101 -10.02 -3.47 14.61
CA LEU A 101 -9.63 -3.90 15.96
C LEU A 101 -10.45 -3.12 16.98
N ASN A 102 -10.56 -3.69 18.18
CA ASN A 102 -11.16 -2.96 19.31
C ASN A 102 -10.44 -1.64 19.53
N ALA A 103 -11.18 -0.55 19.77
CA ALA A 103 -10.63 0.80 19.96
C ALA A 103 -9.53 0.84 21.04
N SER A 104 -9.73 0.13 22.15
CA SER A 104 -8.74 0.06 23.23
C SER A 104 -7.43 -0.62 22.81
N VAL A 105 -7.46 -1.57 21.87
CA VAL A 105 -6.27 -2.27 21.38
C VAL A 105 -5.39 -1.35 20.55
N TRP A 106 -5.99 -0.45 19.78
CA TRP A 106 -5.24 0.53 19.00
C TRP A 106 -4.34 1.39 19.89
N GLU A 107 -4.91 2.00 20.92
CA GLU A 107 -4.19 2.94 21.79
C GLU A 107 -3.30 2.25 22.84
N SER A 108 -3.71 1.08 23.35
CA SER A 108 -2.94 0.40 24.39
C SER A 108 -1.81 -0.48 23.86
N MET A 109 -1.92 -0.97 22.61
CA MET A 109 -0.96 -1.95 22.08
C MET A 109 -0.40 -1.55 20.72
N VAL A 110 -1.27 -1.21 19.74
CA VAL A 110 -0.84 -1.08 18.34
C VAL A 110 0.03 0.17 18.14
N PHE A 111 -0.42 1.32 18.59
CA PHE A 111 0.31 2.57 18.43
C PHE A 111 1.56 2.63 19.33
N PRO A 112 1.49 2.29 20.64
CA PRO A 112 2.69 2.29 21.47
C PRO A 112 3.78 1.29 21.06
N ALA A 113 3.40 0.19 20.41
CA ALA A 113 4.37 -0.77 19.88
C ALA A 113 5.16 -0.24 18.69
N ARG A 114 4.62 0.72 17.92
CA ARG A 114 5.15 1.21 16.65
C ARG A 114 5.65 2.65 16.70
N VAL A 115 5.04 3.48 17.56
CA VAL A 115 5.38 4.90 17.70
C VAL A 115 6.09 5.10 19.03
N ARG A 116 7.27 5.72 18.99
CA ARG A 116 8.03 6.05 20.20
C ARG A 116 7.27 7.13 20.96
N ASP A 117 7.18 6.97 22.29
CA ASP A 117 6.55 7.95 23.19
C ASP A 117 5.14 8.36 22.73
N TYR A 118 4.38 7.37 22.19
CA TYR A 118 3.00 7.59 21.75
C TYR A 118 2.17 8.25 22.85
N GLN A 119 1.43 9.29 22.46
CA GLN A 119 0.45 9.98 23.30
C GLN A 119 -0.90 10.04 22.57
N PRO A 120 -2.03 9.85 23.23
CA PRO A 120 -3.35 9.96 22.61
C PRO A 120 -3.58 11.27 21.85
N SER A 121 -3.00 12.37 22.35
CA SER A 121 -3.05 13.68 21.69
C SER A 121 -2.52 13.69 20.26
N MET A 122 -1.61 12.77 19.90
CA MET A 122 -1.13 12.63 18.50
C MET A 122 -2.24 12.13 17.59
N LEU A 123 -3.08 11.21 18.08
CA LEU A 123 -4.23 10.72 17.32
C LEU A 123 -5.31 11.80 17.23
N ASP A 124 -5.56 12.51 18.33
CA ASP A 124 -6.51 13.63 18.37
C ASP A 124 -6.12 14.72 17.36
N GLU A 125 -4.83 15.01 17.22
CA GLU A 125 -4.31 15.96 16.24
C GLU A 125 -4.64 15.52 14.81
N LEU A 126 -4.36 14.27 14.43
CA LEU A 126 -4.66 13.75 13.10
C LEU A 126 -6.16 13.70 12.78
N ILE A 127 -6.99 13.40 13.78
CA ILE A 127 -8.45 13.40 13.61
C ILE A 127 -8.96 14.84 13.48
N SER A 128 -8.45 15.75 14.31
CA SER A 128 -8.88 17.17 14.31
C SER A 128 -8.47 17.90 13.04
N SER A 129 -7.30 17.57 12.46
CA SER A 129 -6.86 18.09 11.18
C SER A 129 -7.61 17.48 9.99
N SER A 130 -8.41 16.45 10.22
CA SER A 130 -9.10 15.66 9.19
C SER A 130 -8.14 14.89 8.26
N ASP A 131 -6.92 14.63 8.70
CA ASP A 131 -5.97 13.80 7.96
C ASP A 131 -6.28 12.31 8.09
N VAL A 132 -6.96 11.94 9.18
CA VAL A 132 -7.37 10.57 9.49
C VAL A 132 -8.87 10.52 9.75
N VAL A 133 -9.49 9.48 9.21
CA VAL A 133 -10.91 9.14 9.42
C VAL A 133 -10.96 7.75 10.05
N TRP A 134 -11.91 7.53 10.93
CA TRP A 134 -12.17 6.20 11.47
C TRP A 134 -13.57 5.71 11.12
N VAL A 135 -13.70 4.40 10.98
CA VAL A 135 -14.95 3.70 10.66
C VAL A 135 -15.16 2.63 11.70
N GLY A 136 -16.36 2.59 12.27
CA GLY A 136 -16.76 1.55 13.22
C GLY A 136 -17.48 0.41 12.52
N SER A 137 -17.30 -0.82 13.02
CA SER A 137 -18.13 -1.97 12.67
C SER A 137 -18.96 -2.39 13.86
N LYS A 138 -20.21 -2.80 13.61
CA LYS A 138 -21.04 -3.42 14.65
C LYS A 138 -20.49 -4.79 14.98
N ALA A 139 -20.24 -5.04 16.26
CA ALA A 139 -19.96 -6.40 16.72
C ALA A 139 -21.18 -7.29 16.44
N SER A 140 -21.01 -8.31 15.62
CA SER A 140 -22.03 -9.34 15.38
C SER A 140 -22.08 -10.30 16.56
N GLY A 141 -22.70 -9.89 17.67
CA GLY A 141 -22.81 -10.74 18.87
C GLY A 141 -23.86 -10.23 19.84
N SER A 142 -24.54 -11.16 20.51
CA SER A 142 -25.66 -10.93 21.41
C SER A 142 -25.32 -10.23 22.74
N ASN A 143 -24.08 -9.79 22.94
CA ASN A 143 -23.62 -9.10 24.14
C ASN A 143 -23.27 -7.64 23.82
N ALA A 144 -24.21 -6.74 24.03
CA ALA A 144 -24.10 -5.29 23.88
C ALA A 144 -23.03 -4.62 24.80
N LYS A 145 -22.12 -5.38 25.41
CA LYS A 145 -21.02 -4.92 26.26
C LYS A 145 -19.64 -5.00 25.62
N GLU A 146 -19.51 -5.57 24.42
CA GLU A 146 -18.24 -5.56 23.71
C GLU A 146 -18.12 -4.28 22.91
N ALA A 147 -17.07 -3.50 23.21
CA ALA A 147 -16.75 -2.32 22.46
C ALA A 147 -16.59 -2.68 20.98
N GLY A 148 -17.22 -1.92 20.09
CA GLY A 148 -17.15 -2.15 18.65
C GLY A 148 -15.72 -2.08 18.14
N GLU A 149 -15.48 -2.73 17.02
CA GLU A 149 -14.20 -2.65 16.32
C GLU A 149 -14.17 -1.39 15.46
N ILE A 150 -13.01 -0.75 15.40
CA ILE A 150 -12.78 0.42 14.55
C ILE A 150 -11.58 0.19 13.65
N ALA A 151 -11.62 0.80 12.48
CA ALA A 151 -10.50 0.89 11.57
C ALA A 151 -10.19 2.35 11.26
N PHE A 152 -8.90 2.67 11.11
CA PHE A 152 -8.44 3.99 10.71
C PHE A 152 -8.09 4.02 9.24
N TYR A 153 -8.28 5.19 8.62
CA TYR A 153 -8.00 5.44 7.21
C TYR A 153 -7.39 6.83 7.02
N PRO A 154 -6.41 7.01 6.13
CA PRO A 154 -6.07 8.34 5.63
C PRO A 154 -7.27 8.99 4.95
N ALA A 155 -7.45 10.29 5.10
CA ALA A 155 -8.59 11.03 4.52
C ALA A 155 -8.74 10.87 2.98
N GLY A 156 -7.62 10.63 2.29
CA GLY A 156 -7.60 10.40 0.84
C GLY A 156 -7.67 8.94 0.41
N SER A 157 -7.98 8.02 1.33
CA SER A 157 -7.99 6.59 1.05
C SER A 157 -8.98 6.18 -0.03
N LEU A 158 -8.50 5.38 -0.97
CA LEU A 158 -9.36 4.76 -1.98
C LEU A 158 -10.29 3.70 -1.38
N LEU A 159 -9.95 3.15 -0.22
CA LEU A 159 -10.77 2.14 0.47
C LEU A 159 -12.05 2.74 1.05
N LEU A 160 -12.03 4.03 1.42
CA LEU A 160 -13.23 4.76 1.87
C LEU A 160 -14.25 4.97 0.75
N ASN A 161 -13.79 5.01 -0.50
CA ASN A 161 -14.62 5.29 -1.68
C ASN A 161 -15.07 4.02 -2.40
N GLN A 162 -14.78 2.84 -1.87
CA GLN A 162 -15.29 1.60 -2.47
C GLN A 162 -16.80 1.51 -2.22
N PRO A 163 -17.61 1.23 -3.26
CA PRO A 163 -19.03 1.02 -3.08
C PRO A 163 -19.25 -0.14 -2.12
N GLU A 164 -20.19 0.03 -1.20
CA GLU A 164 -20.55 -0.92 -0.12
C GLU A 164 -20.66 -2.40 -0.57
N SER A 165 -20.94 -2.63 -1.84
CA SER A 165 -21.03 -3.98 -2.42
C SER A 165 -19.75 -4.82 -2.40
N ALA A 166 -18.58 -4.21 -2.18
CA ALA A 166 -17.32 -4.95 -2.08
C ALA A 166 -17.01 -5.33 -0.62
N VAL A 167 -17.47 -4.54 0.34
CA VAL A 167 -17.26 -4.74 1.78
C VAL A 167 -18.32 -5.71 2.33
N ASP A 168 -19.57 -5.64 1.86
CA ASP A 168 -20.69 -6.52 2.25
C ASP A 168 -20.47 -8.00 1.94
N LYS A 169 -19.59 -8.29 0.96
CA LYS A 169 -19.24 -9.68 0.63
C LYS A 169 -18.18 -10.29 1.54
N LEU A 170 -17.50 -9.49 2.35
CA LEU A 170 -16.45 -9.95 3.26
C LEU A 170 -16.91 -10.08 4.71
N ASN A 171 -17.96 -9.38 5.11
CA ASN A 171 -18.55 -9.48 6.44
C ASN A 171 -20.02 -9.04 6.39
N ASP A 172 -20.94 -9.83 6.94
CA ASP A 172 -22.33 -9.46 7.22
C ASP A 172 -22.47 -8.36 8.31
N ASN A 173 -21.44 -7.55 8.51
CA ASN A 173 -21.41 -6.49 9.49
C ASN A 173 -21.77 -5.16 8.82
N GLU A 174 -22.82 -4.52 9.29
CA GLU A 174 -23.18 -3.14 8.88
C GLU A 174 -22.04 -2.18 9.22
N THR A 175 -21.48 -1.52 8.21
CA THR A 175 -20.48 -0.48 8.37
C THR A 175 -21.17 0.81 8.81
N LEU A 176 -20.82 1.31 9.99
CA LEU A 176 -21.34 2.58 10.49
C LEU A 176 -20.53 3.73 9.86
N THR A 177 -21.23 4.75 9.38
CA THR A 177 -20.60 5.99 8.94
C THR A 177 -20.22 6.86 10.14
N MET A 178 -19.29 7.82 9.96
CA MET A 178 -18.84 8.73 11.03
C MET A 178 -19.95 9.38 11.86
N PRO A 179 -21.08 9.85 11.30
CA PRO A 179 -22.18 10.40 12.09
C PRO A 179 -22.80 9.39 13.07
N ASP A 180 -22.90 8.13 12.66
CA ASP A 180 -23.51 7.08 13.47
C ASP A 180 -22.57 6.61 14.59
N ALA A 181 -21.27 6.59 14.31
CA ALA A 181 -20.25 6.21 15.29
C ALA A 181 -20.06 7.30 16.37
N CYS A 182 -20.13 8.59 16.02
CA CYS A 182 -20.07 9.70 16.98
C CYS A 182 -21.20 9.64 18.01
N LEU A 183 -22.40 9.22 17.61
CA LEU A 183 -23.56 9.11 18.53
C LEU A 183 -23.41 7.98 19.54
N LEU A 184 -22.63 6.96 19.26
CA LEU A 184 -22.38 5.85 20.18
C LEU A 184 -21.31 6.15 21.25
N TYR A 185 -20.45 7.13 21.00
CA TYR A 185 -19.35 7.49 21.92
C TYR A 185 -19.70 8.65 22.88
N THR A 186 -20.77 9.40 22.60
CA THR A 186 -21.23 10.54 23.40
C THR A 186 -22.41 10.25 24.32
N SER A 187 -22.87 9.00 24.37
CA SER A 187 -23.90 8.48 25.30
C SER A 187 -23.27 7.47 26.27
#